data_a7eba3a1f2d7585967056e9ca1612e7f
#
_entry.id   a7eba3a1f2d7585967056e9ca1612e7f
#
_cell.length_a   1.000
_cell.length_b   1.000
_cell.length_c   1.000
_cell.angle_alpha   90.00
_cell.angle_beta   90.00
_cell.angle_gamma   90.00
#
_symmetry.space_group_name_H-M   'P 1'
#
loop_
_entity.id
_entity.type
_entity.pdbx_description
1 polymer ?
#
loop_
_entity_poly.entity_id
_entity_poly.type
_entity_poly.pdbx_seq_one_letter_code
_entity_poly.pdbx_strand_id
1 'polypeptide(L)'
;MDKFKILKDVQDSLDKDSQRTKKPRKIGITMVLIADVGNYGPKYIEPFQELIDRIKLLDLFWHHDMNVIEKALDAYRKMGIDVAPGGTHFEIAKAQGRIDEYISFLKDFGFNEVEIENHGGVSTMEEMKDEVKLFKDKGFQVVGELGRKWWWRDPTRVSRDLISVERTVEQALQLIEAGADYIYWEGMIVRALIGPQLENRKGQKQLIEVANSIDPNKIIFELWEDRNQPNHPLFAWLIRQFGPNVNLANIMAWDVKDLEWIRHGIIYEMDHPYYRWSKDKSLGPCWWKIEAPDYDIDLQRNYALKDSF
;
A
#
# COMPACT_ATOMS: atom_id res chain seq x y z
N MET A 1 -11.19 32.06 20.81
CA MET A 1 -10.32 30.92 21.16
C MET A 1 -10.71 29.77 20.24
N ASP A 2 -9.76 29.23 19.48
CA ASP A 2 -10.05 28.06 18.58
C ASP A 2 -10.45 26.87 19.46
N LYS A 3 -11.72 26.47 19.40
CA LYS A 3 -12.27 25.38 20.21
C LYS A 3 -11.66 24.01 19.85
N PHE A 4 -10.96 23.92 18.69
CA PHE A 4 -10.28 22.71 18.24
C PHE A 4 -8.77 22.72 18.50
N LYS A 5 -8.25 23.78 19.15
CA LYS A 5 -6.81 23.94 19.37
C LYS A 5 -6.16 22.71 19.99
N ILE A 6 -6.80 22.17 21.04
CA ILE A 6 -6.24 20.99 21.74
C ILE A 6 -6.10 19.77 20.81
N LEU A 7 -7.05 19.57 19.90
CA LEU A 7 -6.97 18.44 18.95
C LEU A 7 -5.82 18.64 17.96
N LYS A 8 -5.61 19.89 17.51
CA LYS A 8 -4.48 20.22 16.63
C LYS A 8 -3.15 20.06 17.36
N ASP A 9 -3.05 20.57 18.58
CA ASP A 9 -1.83 20.47 19.39
C ASP A 9 -1.47 18.99 19.66
N VAL A 10 -2.46 18.14 19.92
CA VAL A 10 -2.25 16.67 20.07
C VAL A 10 -1.81 16.06 18.77
N GLN A 11 -2.46 16.37 17.64
CA GLN A 11 -2.08 15.84 16.33
C GLN A 11 -0.66 16.26 15.95
N ASP A 12 -0.31 17.53 16.11
CA ASP A 12 1.04 18.02 15.81
C ASP A 12 2.11 17.35 16.70
N SER A 13 1.78 17.03 17.95
CA SER A 13 2.66 16.28 18.84
C SER A 13 2.86 14.84 18.34
N LEU A 14 1.78 14.16 17.97
CA LEU A 14 1.84 12.79 17.45
C LEU A 14 2.63 12.74 16.13
N ASP A 15 2.41 13.68 15.21
CA ASP A 15 3.15 13.78 13.96
C ASP A 15 4.64 13.99 14.20
N LYS A 16 4.98 14.86 15.14
CA LYS A 16 6.37 15.12 15.52
C LYS A 16 7.03 13.91 16.15
N ASP A 17 6.35 13.26 17.07
CA ASP A 17 6.89 12.10 17.79
C ASP A 17 7.06 10.89 16.85
N SER A 18 6.10 10.66 15.97
CA SER A 18 6.17 9.60 14.96
C SER A 18 7.07 9.92 13.76
N GLN A 19 7.46 11.19 13.57
CA GLN A 19 8.15 11.66 12.37
C GLN A 19 7.36 11.38 11.07
N ARG A 20 6.03 11.35 11.16
CA ARG A 20 5.14 11.14 10.03
C ARG A 20 5.26 12.27 9.01
N THR A 21 5.47 11.95 7.74
CA THR A 21 5.55 12.94 6.65
C THR A 21 4.20 13.61 6.41
N LYS A 22 4.23 14.89 6.01
CA LYS A 22 3.02 15.67 5.65
C LYS A 22 2.79 15.63 4.14
N LYS A 23 1.53 15.77 3.72
CA LYS A 23 1.16 15.90 2.29
C LYS A 23 1.75 17.18 1.67
N PRO A 24 2.13 17.12 0.38
CA PRO A 24 2.16 15.96 -0.51
C PRO A 24 3.33 15.01 -0.18
N ARG A 25 3.04 13.72 -0.03
CA ARG A 25 4.02 12.72 0.39
C ARG A 25 4.71 12.06 -0.80
N LYS A 26 6.03 11.88 -0.70
CA LYS A 26 6.84 11.02 -1.58
C LYS A 26 7.23 9.71 -0.90
N ILE A 27 7.18 9.69 0.43
CA ILE A 27 7.35 8.50 1.29
C ILE A 27 6.27 8.53 2.35
N GLY A 28 5.89 7.39 2.85
CA GLY A 28 4.76 7.26 3.76
C GLY A 28 3.42 7.33 3.02
N ILE A 29 3.42 6.98 1.76
CA ILE A 29 2.23 7.00 0.90
C ILE A 29 1.18 6.05 1.49
N THR A 30 -0.05 6.53 1.53
CA THR A 30 -1.26 5.73 1.80
C THR A 30 -2.11 5.75 0.54
N MET A 31 -2.20 4.61 -0.13
CA MET A 31 -3.07 4.45 -1.29
C MET A 31 -4.30 3.63 -0.92
N VAL A 32 -5.46 4.21 -1.11
CA VAL A 32 -6.76 3.60 -0.82
C VAL A 32 -7.32 2.91 -2.05
N LEU A 33 -7.78 1.69 -1.87
CA LEU A 33 -8.50 0.94 -2.88
C LEU A 33 -10.00 1.23 -2.77
N ILE A 34 -10.60 1.74 -3.82
CA ILE A 34 -12.04 1.97 -3.91
C ILE A 34 -12.63 0.98 -4.92
N ALA A 35 -13.36 0.01 -4.41
CA ALA A 35 -14.14 -0.95 -5.23
C ALA A 35 -15.62 -0.56 -5.34
N ASP A 36 -16.06 0.44 -4.57
CA ASP A 36 -17.44 0.90 -4.55
C ASP A 36 -17.49 2.41 -4.29
N VAL A 37 -17.54 3.18 -5.35
CA VAL A 37 -17.64 4.66 -5.29
C VAL A 37 -18.94 5.12 -4.64
N GLY A 38 -20.00 4.32 -4.68
CA GLY A 38 -21.27 4.64 -4.06
C GLY A 38 -21.18 4.70 -2.54
N ASN A 39 -20.56 3.71 -1.92
CA ASN A 39 -20.43 3.62 -0.46
C ASN A 39 -19.17 4.31 0.08
N TYR A 40 -18.05 4.21 -0.63
CA TYR A 40 -16.74 4.68 -0.17
C TYR A 40 -16.19 5.83 -1.04
N GLY A 41 -17.08 6.53 -1.73
CA GLY A 41 -16.74 7.65 -2.61
C GLY A 41 -16.30 8.92 -1.87
N PRO A 42 -16.26 10.06 -2.58
CA PRO A 42 -15.68 11.31 -2.07
C PRO A 42 -16.22 11.77 -0.72
N LYS A 43 -17.50 11.61 -0.47
CA LYS A 43 -18.13 12.00 0.82
C LYS A 43 -17.60 11.18 2.00
N TYR A 44 -17.24 9.92 1.76
CA TYR A 44 -16.64 9.08 2.79
C TYR A 44 -15.17 9.44 3.02
N ILE A 45 -14.46 9.77 1.95
CA ILE A 45 -13.02 10.07 1.97
C ILE A 45 -12.72 11.46 2.52
N GLU A 46 -13.56 12.45 2.25
CA GLU A 46 -13.34 13.87 2.60
C GLU A 46 -12.87 14.10 4.05
N PRO A 47 -13.44 13.46 5.09
CA PRO A 47 -12.97 13.63 6.49
C PRO A 47 -11.55 13.13 6.73
N PHE A 48 -11.00 12.28 5.86
CA PHE A 48 -9.70 11.62 5.99
C PHE A 48 -8.72 12.01 4.87
N GLN A 49 -9.05 13.02 4.07
CA GLN A 49 -8.28 13.42 2.89
C GLN A 49 -6.80 13.67 3.20
N GLU A 50 -6.48 14.18 4.40
CA GLU A 50 -5.09 14.44 4.81
C GLU A 50 -4.29 13.16 5.09
N LEU A 51 -4.96 12.04 5.28
CA LEU A 51 -4.36 10.74 5.53
C LEU A 51 -4.12 9.94 4.24
N ILE A 52 -4.72 10.36 3.12
CA ILE A 52 -4.75 9.63 1.85
C ILE A 52 -3.97 10.40 0.79
N ASP A 53 -3.03 9.72 0.13
CA ASP A 53 -2.22 10.30 -0.93
C ASP A 53 -2.74 9.92 -2.31
N ARG A 54 -3.26 8.69 -2.44
CA ARG A 54 -3.69 8.12 -3.71
C ARG A 54 -4.97 7.31 -3.56
N ILE A 55 -5.74 7.26 -4.63
CA ILE A 55 -6.90 6.37 -4.77
C ILE A 55 -6.72 5.52 -6.02
N LYS A 56 -6.88 4.20 -5.87
CA LYS A 56 -6.99 3.23 -6.95
C LYS A 56 -8.46 2.86 -7.13
N LEU A 57 -9.01 3.05 -8.33
CA LEU A 57 -10.36 2.64 -8.69
C LEU A 57 -10.34 1.29 -9.39
N LEU A 58 -10.96 0.28 -8.77
CA LEU A 58 -10.92 -1.10 -9.26
C LEU A 58 -12.09 -1.46 -10.18
N ASP A 59 -13.22 -0.82 -10.01
CA ASP A 59 -14.50 -1.24 -10.57
C ASP A 59 -14.96 -0.42 -11.78
N LEU A 60 -14.05 0.29 -12.45
CA LEU A 60 -14.37 1.16 -13.58
C LEU A 60 -15.17 0.47 -14.67
N PHE A 61 -14.90 -0.81 -14.95
CA PHE A 61 -15.62 -1.55 -15.99
C PHE A 61 -17.07 -1.85 -15.67
N TRP A 62 -17.46 -1.76 -14.39
CA TRP A 62 -18.78 -2.12 -13.92
C TRP A 62 -19.70 -0.91 -13.76
N HIS A 63 -19.15 0.29 -13.92
CA HIS A 63 -19.93 1.52 -13.87
C HIS A 63 -20.54 1.84 -15.24
N HIS A 64 -21.86 1.88 -15.27
CA HIS A 64 -22.60 2.26 -16.47
C HIS A 64 -22.77 3.78 -16.60
N ASP A 65 -22.73 4.53 -15.50
CA ASP A 65 -22.81 6.00 -15.48
C ASP A 65 -21.43 6.59 -15.20
N MET A 66 -20.69 6.85 -16.26
CA MET A 66 -19.34 7.44 -16.17
C MET A 66 -19.35 8.85 -15.59
N ASN A 67 -20.49 9.56 -15.58
CA ASN A 67 -20.57 10.88 -14.91
C ASN A 67 -20.38 10.76 -13.39
N VAL A 68 -20.73 9.63 -12.78
CA VAL A 68 -20.48 9.39 -11.35
C VAL A 68 -18.98 9.27 -11.11
N ILE A 69 -18.28 8.53 -11.97
CA ILE A 69 -16.81 8.36 -11.88
C ILE A 69 -16.11 9.70 -12.11
N GLU A 70 -16.46 10.44 -13.14
CA GLU A 70 -15.87 11.75 -13.45
C GLU A 70 -16.00 12.73 -12.26
N LYS A 71 -17.19 12.82 -11.67
CA LYS A 71 -17.43 13.65 -10.47
C LYS A 71 -16.60 13.18 -9.27
N ALA A 72 -16.42 11.88 -9.10
CA ALA A 72 -15.61 11.35 -8.02
C ALA A 72 -14.13 11.68 -8.23
N LEU A 73 -13.61 11.49 -9.45
CA LEU A 73 -12.24 11.84 -9.81
C LEU A 73 -11.96 13.34 -9.60
N ASP A 74 -12.88 14.20 -10.03
CA ASP A 74 -12.79 15.65 -9.80
C ASP A 74 -12.73 16.00 -8.31
N ALA A 75 -13.55 15.34 -7.50
CA ALA A 75 -13.56 15.57 -6.07
C ALA A 75 -12.24 15.12 -5.41
N TYR A 76 -11.71 13.95 -5.77
CA TYR A 76 -10.42 13.47 -5.24
C TYR A 76 -9.27 14.41 -5.61
N ARG A 77 -9.20 14.87 -6.86
CA ARG A 77 -8.18 15.85 -7.29
C ARG A 77 -8.28 17.17 -6.52
N LYS A 78 -9.49 17.66 -6.23
CA LYS A 78 -9.69 18.86 -5.39
C LYS A 78 -9.23 18.67 -3.95
N MET A 79 -9.21 17.44 -3.45
CA MET A 79 -8.64 17.09 -2.15
C MET A 79 -7.11 16.88 -2.19
N GLY A 80 -6.47 17.11 -3.36
CA GLY A 80 -5.04 16.86 -3.54
C GLY A 80 -4.67 15.37 -3.45
N ILE A 81 -5.54 14.50 -3.95
CA ILE A 81 -5.37 13.06 -3.97
C ILE A 81 -5.12 12.63 -5.42
N ASP A 82 -4.02 11.93 -5.66
CA ASP A 82 -3.72 11.32 -6.95
C ASP A 82 -4.70 10.17 -7.24
N VAL A 83 -5.01 9.96 -8.52
CA VAL A 83 -5.98 8.94 -8.92
C VAL A 83 -5.41 8.02 -9.98
N ALA A 84 -5.58 6.72 -9.79
CA ALA A 84 -5.16 5.67 -10.71
C ALA A 84 -6.31 4.68 -10.99
N PRO A 85 -6.39 4.11 -12.18
CA PRO A 85 -7.12 2.87 -12.40
C PRO A 85 -6.29 1.71 -11.88
N GLY A 86 -6.91 0.56 -11.61
CA GLY A 86 -6.17 -0.66 -11.32
C GLY A 86 -5.41 -1.18 -12.55
N GLY A 87 -4.32 -1.89 -12.34
CA GLY A 87 -3.46 -2.40 -13.41
C GLY A 87 -4.15 -3.36 -14.39
N THR A 88 -5.18 -4.06 -13.94
CA THR A 88 -6.02 -4.89 -14.81
C THR A 88 -6.59 -4.14 -16.02
N HIS A 89 -6.85 -2.83 -15.89
CA HIS A 89 -7.31 -1.98 -16.99
C HIS A 89 -6.22 -1.84 -18.06
N PHE A 90 -4.97 -1.67 -17.62
CA PHE A 90 -3.81 -1.66 -18.51
C PHE A 90 -3.64 -3.01 -19.22
N GLU A 91 -3.67 -4.13 -18.48
CA GLU A 91 -3.52 -5.47 -19.07
C GLU A 91 -4.57 -5.76 -20.14
N ILE A 92 -5.83 -5.39 -19.89
CA ILE A 92 -6.91 -5.58 -20.87
C ILE A 92 -6.68 -4.72 -22.12
N ALA A 93 -6.31 -3.45 -21.95
CA ALA A 93 -6.00 -2.58 -23.07
C ALA A 93 -4.81 -3.09 -23.90
N LYS A 94 -3.76 -3.58 -23.23
CA LYS A 94 -2.60 -4.20 -23.86
C LYS A 94 -2.97 -5.45 -24.64
N ALA A 95 -3.70 -6.37 -24.01
CA ALA A 95 -4.13 -7.62 -24.64
C ALA A 95 -5.01 -7.39 -25.88
N GLN A 96 -5.72 -6.27 -25.91
CA GLN A 96 -6.56 -5.87 -27.06
C GLN A 96 -5.84 -5.00 -28.08
N GLY A 97 -4.56 -4.64 -27.85
CA GLY A 97 -3.82 -3.74 -28.75
C GLY A 97 -4.33 -2.30 -28.74
N ARG A 98 -4.93 -1.82 -27.62
CA ARG A 98 -5.64 -0.53 -27.49
C ARG A 98 -4.94 0.44 -26.54
N ILE A 99 -3.62 0.40 -26.46
CA ILE A 99 -2.85 1.25 -25.53
C ILE A 99 -3.03 2.75 -25.82
N ASP A 100 -3.07 3.18 -27.09
CA ASP A 100 -3.26 4.59 -27.43
C ASP A 100 -4.64 5.11 -26.98
N GLU A 101 -5.67 4.29 -27.13
CA GLU A 101 -7.03 4.63 -26.67
C GLU A 101 -7.08 4.66 -25.14
N TYR A 102 -6.37 3.75 -24.49
CA TYR A 102 -6.26 3.74 -23.04
C TYR A 102 -5.55 5.00 -22.51
N ILE A 103 -4.47 5.44 -23.15
CA ILE A 103 -3.79 6.70 -22.83
C ILE A 103 -4.76 7.90 -22.99
N SER A 104 -5.56 7.91 -24.06
CA SER A 104 -6.55 8.96 -24.27
C SER A 104 -7.61 8.95 -23.17
N PHE A 105 -8.14 7.78 -22.83
CA PHE A 105 -9.08 7.60 -21.74
C PHE A 105 -8.52 8.12 -20.40
N LEU A 106 -7.27 7.75 -20.05
CA LEU A 106 -6.64 8.23 -18.83
C LEU A 106 -6.57 9.75 -18.76
N LYS A 107 -6.23 10.40 -19.87
CA LYS A 107 -6.13 11.86 -19.95
C LYS A 107 -7.49 12.54 -19.87
N ASP A 108 -8.47 12.01 -20.60
CA ASP A 108 -9.82 12.58 -20.66
C ASP A 108 -10.50 12.56 -19.28
N PHE A 109 -10.30 11.50 -18.52
CA PHE A 109 -10.80 11.37 -17.14
C PHE A 109 -9.87 11.98 -16.09
N GLY A 110 -8.68 12.43 -16.49
CA GLY A 110 -7.72 13.09 -15.60
C GLY A 110 -7.08 12.17 -14.58
N PHE A 111 -6.88 10.91 -14.93
CA PHE A 111 -5.96 10.04 -14.18
C PHE A 111 -4.53 10.55 -14.33
N ASN A 112 -3.79 10.55 -13.26
CA ASN A 112 -2.41 11.03 -13.24
C ASN A 112 -1.37 9.96 -12.94
N GLU A 113 -1.84 8.76 -12.59
CA GLU A 113 -0.99 7.59 -12.36
C GLU A 113 -1.47 6.41 -13.20
N VAL A 114 -0.54 5.58 -13.63
CA VAL A 114 -0.79 4.31 -14.30
C VAL A 114 0.02 3.20 -13.63
N GLU A 115 -0.61 2.07 -13.49
CA GLU A 115 -0.01 0.83 -13.00
C GLU A 115 0.28 -0.09 -14.18
N ILE A 116 1.55 -0.47 -14.35
CA ILE A 116 2.00 -1.44 -15.34
C ILE A 116 2.09 -2.79 -14.63
N GLU A 117 1.03 -3.56 -14.77
CA GLU A 117 0.93 -4.91 -14.20
C GLU A 117 1.08 -5.98 -15.29
N ASN A 118 1.44 -7.21 -14.90
CA ASN A 118 1.59 -8.33 -15.82
C ASN A 118 1.14 -9.67 -15.19
N HIS A 119 -0.02 -9.69 -14.58
CA HIS A 119 -0.59 -10.90 -13.96
C HIS A 119 -1.03 -11.92 -15.02
N GLY A 120 -1.61 -11.44 -16.10
CA GLY A 120 -2.03 -12.26 -17.23
C GLY A 120 -0.88 -12.75 -18.09
N GLY A 121 0.32 -12.20 -17.94
CA GLY A 121 1.49 -12.53 -18.76
C GLY A 121 1.37 -11.97 -20.17
N VAL A 122 0.77 -10.81 -20.32
CA VAL A 122 0.55 -10.12 -21.60
C VAL A 122 1.78 -9.37 -22.10
N SER A 123 2.78 -9.16 -21.24
CA SER A 123 4.04 -8.49 -21.56
C SER A 123 5.25 -9.31 -21.12
N THR A 124 6.33 -9.21 -21.87
CA THR A 124 7.67 -9.57 -21.41
C THR A 124 8.25 -8.45 -20.55
N MET A 125 9.36 -8.68 -19.85
CA MET A 125 10.02 -7.62 -19.07
C MET A 125 10.50 -6.46 -19.95
N GLU A 126 11.01 -6.75 -21.16
CA GLU A 126 11.43 -5.69 -22.10
C GLU A 126 10.23 -4.84 -22.55
N GLU A 127 9.10 -5.47 -22.86
CA GLU A 127 7.87 -4.74 -23.18
C GLU A 127 7.37 -3.90 -22.00
N MET A 128 7.43 -4.42 -20.77
CA MET A 128 7.07 -3.63 -19.57
C MET A 128 7.97 -2.39 -19.41
N LYS A 129 9.27 -2.50 -19.68
CA LYS A 129 10.20 -1.37 -19.67
C LYS A 129 9.84 -0.32 -20.72
N ASP A 130 9.48 -0.75 -21.91
CA ASP A 130 9.06 0.16 -22.99
C ASP A 130 7.71 0.83 -22.68
N GLU A 131 6.79 0.10 -22.05
CA GLU A 131 5.53 0.64 -21.55
C GLU A 131 5.75 1.67 -20.44
N VAL A 132 6.64 1.41 -19.49
CA VAL A 132 7.03 2.39 -18.48
C VAL A 132 7.52 3.69 -19.14
N LYS A 133 8.44 3.61 -20.10
CA LYS A 133 8.94 4.79 -20.84
C LYS A 133 7.81 5.50 -21.58
N LEU A 134 6.96 4.75 -22.30
CA LEU A 134 5.84 5.31 -23.03
C LEU A 134 4.91 6.14 -22.12
N PHE A 135 4.49 5.60 -21.00
CA PHE A 135 3.60 6.32 -20.09
C PHE A 135 4.31 7.49 -19.37
N LYS A 136 5.60 7.37 -19.07
CA LYS A 136 6.41 8.49 -18.57
C LYS A 136 6.48 9.64 -19.60
N ASP A 137 6.71 9.33 -20.87
CA ASP A 137 6.74 10.33 -21.94
C ASP A 137 5.37 11.01 -22.16
N LYS A 138 4.29 10.35 -21.81
CA LYS A 138 2.94 10.91 -21.83
C LYS A 138 2.60 11.76 -20.59
N GLY A 139 3.51 11.81 -19.59
CA GLY A 139 3.40 12.68 -18.42
C GLY A 139 2.72 12.03 -17.21
N PHE A 140 2.55 10.72 -17.19
CA PHE A 140 1.99 9.99 -16.04
C PHE A 140 3.04 9.73 -14.96
N GLN A 141 2.61 9.62 -13.72
CA GLN A 141 3.32 8.82 -12.74
C GLN A 141 3.17 7.35 -13.14
N VAL A 142 4.26 6.60 -13.08
CA VAL A 142 4.24 5.18 -13.49
C VAL A 142 4.69 4.33 -12.31
N VAL A 143 3.88 3.34 -12.00
CA VAL A 143 4.19 2.32 -11.02
C VAL A 143 4.26 0.98 -11.73
N GLY A 144 5.42 0.30 -11.61
CA GLY A 144 5.57 -1.06 -12.11
C GLY A 144 5.19 -2.06 -11.03
N GLU A 145 4.44 -3.10 -11.37
CA GLU A 145 4.06 -4.11 -10.39
C GLU A 145 4.96 -5.35 -10.47
N LEU A 146 5.34 -5.86 -9.31
CA LEU A 146 6.06 -7.12 -9.12
C LEU A 146 5.17 -8.18 -8.50
N GLY A 147 5.31 -9.38 -8.99
CA GLY A 147 4.58 -10.54 -8.51
C GLY A 147 3.48 -10.96 -9.47
N ARG A 148 3.00 -12.17 -9.28
CA ARG A 148 1.90 -12.74 -10.07
C ARG A 148 0.90 -13.43 -9.18
N LYS A 149 -0.38 -13.21 -9.45
CA LYS A 149 -1.51 -13.87 -8.77
C LYS A 149 -1.73 -15.31 -9.26
N TRP A 150 -0.67 -16.07 -9.56
CA TRP A 150 -0.71 -17.39 -10.23
C TRP A 150 -1.25 -18.55 -9.36
N TRP A 151 -1.19 -18.46 -8.06
CA TRP A 151 -1.64 -19.49 -7.12
C TRP A 151 -3.17 -19.70 -7.12
N TRP A 152 -3.95 -18.74 -7.59
CA TRP A 152 -5.38 -18.93 -7.84
C TRP A 152 -5.66 -20.07 -8.81
N ARG A 153 -4.75 -20.31 -9.76
CA ARG A 153 -4.93 -21.30 -10.81
C ARG A 153 -4.52 -22.68 -10.37
N ASP A 154 -3.64 -22.77 -9.38
CA ASP A 154 -3.17 -24.06 -8.85
C ASP A 154 -2.61 -23.91 -7.43
N PRO A 155 -3.46 -23.96 -6.40
CA PRO A 155 -3.03 -23.83 -5.01
C PRO A 155 -2.08 -24.96 -4.57
N THR A 156 -1.95 -26.04 -5.35
CA THR A 156 -1.01 -27.14 -5.06
C THR A 156 0.41 -26.82 -5.49
N ARG A 157 0.61 -25.82 -6.34
CA ARG A 157 1.91 -25.35 -6.81
C ARG A 157 2.58 -24.28 -5.96
N VAL A 158 2.06 -24.01 -4.77
CA VAL A 158 2.75 -23.13 -3.84
C VAL A 158 4.12 -23.73 -3.53
N SER A 159 5.13 -23.22 -4.22
CA SER A 159 6.51 -23.62 -3.95
C SER A 159 6.85 -23.20 -2.52
N ARG A 160 7.70 -23.98 -1.83
CA ARG A 160 8.20 -23.62 -0.50
C ARG A 160 8.96 -22.29 -0.51
N ASP A 161 9.41 -21.86 -1.68
CA ASP A 161 10.02 -20.56 -1.94
C ASP A 161 9.06 -19.74 -2.82
N LEU A 162 8.35 -18.82 -2.20
CA LEU A 162 7.37 -17.95 -2.86
C LEU A 162 8.02 -17.02 -3.88
N ILE A 163 9.30 -16.69 -3.68
CA ILE A 163 10.07 -15.78 -4.55
C ILE A 163 11.51 -16.25 -4.69
N SER A 164 12.16 -15.83 -5.78
CA SER A 164 13.61 -15.70 -5.86
C SER A 164 13.97 -14.25 -5.52
N VAL A 165 14.78 -14.04 -4.50
CA VAL A 165 15.21 -12.70 -4.06
C VAL A 165 15.93 -11.99 -5.21
N GLU A 166 16.92 -12.66 -5.82
CA GLU A 166 17.74 -12.09 -6.89
C GLU A 166 16.89 -11.64 -8.08
N ARG A 167 15.97 -12.52 -8.51
CA ARG A 167 15.10 -12.22 -9.65
C ARG A 167 14.11 -11.10 -9.35
N THR A 168 13.59 -11.05 -8.14
CA THR A 168 12.65 -9.98 -7.72
C THR A 168 13.35 -8.63 -7.70
N VAL A 169 14.57 -8.58 -7.16
CA VAL A 169 15.41 -7.38 -7.15
C VAL A 169 15.75 -6.95 -8.57
N GLU A 170 16.20 -7.88 -9.42
CA GLU A 170 16.53 -7.61 -10.82
C GLU A 170 15.33 -6.97 -11.57
N GLN A 171 14.16 -7.57 -11.47
CA GLN A 171 12.95 -7.05 -12.12
C GLN A 171 12.57 -5.64 -11.60
N ALA A 172 12.64 -5.42 -10.28
CA ALA A 172 12.37 -4.12 -9.72
C ALA A 172 13.31 -3.04 -10.25
N LEU A 173 14.63 -3.33 -10.25
CA LEU A 173 15.64 -2.39 -10.71
C LEU A 173 15.47 -2.08 -12.20
N GLN A 174 15.15 -3.06 -13.03
CA GLN A 174 14.88 -2.86 -14.47
C GLN A 174 13.70 -1.90 -14.70
N LEU A 175 12.61 -2.02 -13.93
CA LEU A 175 11.47 -1.11 -14.03
C LEU A 175 11.81 0.30 -13.55
N ILE A 176 12.56 0.43 -12.44
CA ILE A 176 13.04 1.72 -11.92
C ILE A 176 13.97 2.39 -12.94
N GLU A 177 14.91 1.65 -13.51
CA GLU A 177 15.84 2.16 -14.56
C GLU A 177 15.08 2.58 -15.82
N ALA A 178 13.98 1.92 -16.16
CA ALA A 178 13.10 2.33 -17.24
C ALA A 178 12.33 3.63 -16.97
N GLY A 179 12.29 4.09 -15.71
CA GLY A 179 11.66 5.34 -15.29
C GLY A 179 10.43 5.19 -14.38
N ALA A 180 10.13 4.00 -13.88
CA ALA A 180 9.05 3.83 -12.90
C ALA A 180 9.34 4.67 -11.64
N ASP A 181 8.33 5.41 -11.19
CA ASP A 181 8.44 6.24 -10.00
C ASP A 181 8.48 5.38 -8.73
N TYR A 182 7.70 4.31 -8.73
CA TYR A 182 7.59 3.34 -7.65
C TYR A 182 7.38 1.93 -8.22
N ILE A 183 7.50 0.98 -7.31
CA ILE A 183 7.21 -0.43 -7.55
C ILE A 183 6.08 -0.84 -6.60
N TYR A 184 4.96 -1.31 -7.13
CA TYR A 184 3.99 -2.08 -6.33
C TYR A 184 4.51 -3.49 -6.14
N TRP A 185 4.44 -3.97 -4.92
CA TRP A 185 4.68 -5.38 -4.64
C TRP A 185 3.36 -6.06 -4.32
N GLU A 186 2.96 -6.99 -5.19
CA GLU A 186 1.67 -7.68 -5.15
C GLU A 186 1.29 -8.15 -3.76
N GLY A 187 0.10 -7.75 -3.31
CA GLY A 187 -0.36 -7.89 -1.93
C GLY A 187 -0.49 -9.33 -1.46
N MET A 188 -0.82 -10.24 -2.36
CA MET A 188 -0.92 -11.65 -2.01
C MET A 188 0.46 -12.26 -1.75
N ILE A 189 1.48 -11.82 -2.48
CA ILE A 189 2.87 -12.24 -2.25
C ILE A 189 3.38 -11.66 -0.95
N VAL A 190 3.19 -10.36 -0.72
CA VAL A 190 3.57 -9.68 0.52
C VAL A 190 2.95 -10.39 1.73
N ARG A 191 1.63 -10.64 1.69
CA ARG A 191 0.92 -11.35 2.76
C ARG A 191 1.46 -12.76 2.99
N ALA A 192 1.76 -13.50 1.93
CA ALA A 192 2.30 -14.85 2.05
C ALA A 192 3.74 -14.85 2.58
N LEU A 193 4.56 -13.86 2.21
CA LEU A 193 5.92 -13.70 2.73
C LEU A 193 5.94 -13.32 4.21
N ILE A 194 5.04 -12.48 4.66
CA ILE A 194 4.94 -12.11 6.08
C ILE A 194 4.33 -13.26 6.89
N GLY A 195 3.37 -13.97 6.31
CA GLY A 195 2.45 -14.90 6.98
C GLY A 195 1.26 -14.14 7.59
N PRO A 196 0.02 -14.57 7.35
CA PRO A 196 -1.17 -13.86 7.84
C PRO A 196 -1.20 -13.61 9.35
N GLN A 197 -0.54 -14.49 10.11
CA GLN A 197 -0.37 -14.39 11.57
C GLN A 197 1.08 -14.10 11.95
N LEU A 198 1.86 -13.50 11.05
CA LEU A 198 3.29 -13.17 11.21
C LEU A 198 4.19 -14.40 11.42
N GLU A 199 3.78 -15.56 10.95
CA GLU A 199 4.44 -16.85 11.21
C GLU A 199 5.55 -17.20 10.20
N ASN A 200 5.58 -16.57 9.01
CA ASN A 200 6.53 -16.96 7.96
C ASN A 200 7.89 -16.25 8.10
N ARG A 201 8.70 -16.67 9.05
CA ARG A 201 10.03 -16.08 9.33
C ARG A 201 10.99 -16.11 8.14
N LYS A 202 10.92 -17.14 7.30
CA LYS A 202 11.76 -17.22 6.10
C LYS A 202 11.33 -16.17 5.07
N GLY A 203 10.02 -16.09 4.80
CA GLY A 203 9.49 -15.10 3.88
C GLY A 203 9.72 -13.66 4.35
N GLN A 204 9.58 -13.40 5.65
CA GLN A 204 9.89 -12.10 6.24
C GLN A 204 11.34 -11.67 5.96
N LYS A 205 12.31 -12.58 6.13
CA LYS A 205 13.72 -12.31 5.82
C LYS A 205 13.91 -12.00 4.32
N GLN A 206 13.29 -12.78 3.44
CA GLN A 206 13.36 -12.55 1.99
C GLN A 206 12.74 -11.19 1.62
N LEU A 207 11.60 -10.82 2.21
CA LEU A 207 10.95 -9.53 1.97
C LEU A 207 11.86 -8.36 2.38
N ILE A 208 12.47 -8.43 3.56
CA ILE A 208 13.40 -7.41 4.05
C ILE A 208 14.64 -7.31 3.15
N GLU A 209 15.19 -8.45 2.73
CA GLU A 209 16.35 -8.51 1.85
C GLU A 209 16.06 -7.85 0.49
N VAL A 210 14.94 -8.17 -0.14
CA VAL A 210 14.51 -7.53 -1.39
C VAL A 210 14.33 -6.03 -1.21
N ALA A 211 13.59 -5.62 -0.18
CA ALA A 211 13.30 -4.21 0.07
C ALA A 211 14.58 -3.39 0.27
N ASN A 212 15.52 -3.90 1.06
CA ASN A 212 16.80 -3.22 1.30
C ASN A 212 17.72 -3.20 0.07
N SER A 213 17.59 -4.18 -0.82
CA SER A 213 18.38 -4.24 -2.07
C SER A 213 17.89 -3.26 -3.14
N ILE A 214 16.65 -2.80 -3.04
CA ILE A 214 16.04 -1.87 -4.01
C ILE A 214 16.13 -0.43 -3.49
N ASP A 215 15.59 -0.09 -2.43
CA ASP A 215 15.30 1.09 -1.63
C ASP A 215 13.85 0.97 -1.16
N PRO A 216 13.60 0.78 0.14
CA PRO A 216 12.24 0.65 0.66
C PRO A 216 11.31 1.83 0.33
N ASN A 217 11.89 3.03 0.11
CA ASN A 217 11.11 4.21 -0.26
C ASN A 217 10.59 4.16 -1.71
N LYS A 218 11.15 3.31 -2.55
CA LYS A 218 10.69 3.06 -3.91
C LYS A 218 9.64 1.97 -4.00
N ILE A 219 9.43 1.22 -2.94
CA ILE A 219 8.44 0.14 -2.89
C ILE A 219 7.17 0.66 -2.24
N ILE A 220 6.04 0.31 -2.80
CA ILE A 220 4.72 0.44 -2.20
C ILE A 220 4.21 -0.98 -1.98
N PHE A 221 4.11 -1.39 -0.72
CA PHE A 221 3.62 -2.72 -0.38
C PHE A 221 2.10 -2.75 -0.50
N GLU A 222 1.61 -3.54 -1.42
CA GLU A 222 0.19 -3.80 -1.50
C GLU A 222 -0.24 -4.77 -0.40
N LEU A 223 -1.46 -4.61 0.07
CA LEU A 223 -2.04 -5.50 1.05
C LEU A 223 -3.40 -5.97 0.53
N TRP A 224 -3.49 -7.27 0.30
CA TRP A 224 -4.76 -7.87 -0.09
C TRP A 224 -5.62 -8.12 1.13
N GLU A 225 -6.86 -7.64 1.10
CA GLU A 225 -7.81 -7.95 2.16
C GLU A 225 -8.29 -9.40 2.01
N ASP A 226 -8.07 -10.19 3.04
CA ASP A 226 -8.81 -11.42 3.25
C ASP A 226 -9.93 -11.11 4.26
N ARG A 227 -11.19 -11.26 3.84
CA ARG A 227 -12.35 -10.97 4.68
C ARG A 227 -12.33 -11.67 6.04
N ASN A 228 -11.57 -12.75 6.15
CA ASN A 228 -11.44 -13.53 7.37
C ASN A 228 -10.20 -13.16 8.20
N GLN A 229 -9.34 -12.27 7.69
CA GLN A 229 -8.07 -11.94 8.34
C GLN A 229 -7.73 -10.45 8.13
N PRO A 230 -7.89 -9.62 9.18
CA PRO A 230 -7.62 -8.19 9.09
C PRO A 230 -6.15 -7.91 8.73
N ASN A 231 -5.91 -6.80 8.06
CA ASN A 231 -4.57 -6.37 7.65
C ASN A 231 -3.77 -5.67 8.78
N HIS A 232 -4.39 -5.37 9.91
CA HIS A 232 -3.74 -4.61 10.99
C HIS A 232 -2.42 -5.22 11.49
N PRO A 233 -2.29 -6.55 11.69
CA PRO A 233 -1.01 -7.15 12.04
C PRO A 233 0.07 -6.95 10.96
N LEU A 234 -0.32 -6.96 9.68
CA LEU A 234 0.58 -6.73 8.55
C LEU A 234 1.02 -5.26 8.49
N PHE A 235 0.09 -4.31 8.71
CA PHE A 235 0.43 -2.89 8.85
C PHE A 235 1.47 -2.69 9.95
N ALA A 236 1.19 -3.22 11.15
CA ALA A 236 2.09 -3.10 12.28
C ALA A 236 3.46 -3.72 12.00
N TRP A 237 3.51 -4.88 11.35
CA TRP A 237 4.76 -5.53 10.99
C TRP A 237 5.57 -4.69 9.98
N LEU A 238 4.95 -4.21 8.89
CA LEU A 238 5.63 -3.39 7.87
C LEU A 238 6.13 -2.06 8.46
N ILE A 239 5.31 -1.41 9.29
CA ILE A 239 5.69 -0.17 9.97
C ILE A 239 6.86 -0.41 10.93
N ARG A 240 6.87 -1.54 11.63
CA ARG A 240 7.97 -1.92 12.51
C ARG A 240 9.28 -2.16 11.75
N GLN A 241 9.22 -2.78 10.56
CA GLN A 241 10.42 -3.07 9.76
C GLN A 241 10.97 -1.83 9.05
N PHE A 242 10.10 -0.99 8.48
CA PHE A 242 10.49 0.09 7.58
C PHE A 242 10.16 1.49 8.10
N GLY A 243 9.60 1.59 9.29
CA GLY A 243 9.22 2.85 9.92
C GLY A 243 7.83 3.36 9.51
N PRO A 244 7.36 4.46 10.15
CA PRO A 244 6.01 4.99 9.97
C PRO A 244 5.76 5.53 8.56
N ASN A 245 6.81 5.80 7.82
CA ASN A 245 6.77 6.31 6.45
C ASN A 245 6.95 5.23 5.39
N VAL A 246 6.69 3.95 5.73
CA VAL A 246 6.58 2.89 4.73
C VAL A 246 5.38 3.17 3.81
N ASN A 247 5.56 2.98 2.50
CA ASN A 247 4.48 3.17 1.53
C ASN A 247 3.59 1.93 1.49
N LEU A 248 2.28 2.14 1.63
CA LEU A 248 1.28 1.06 1.69
C LEU A 248 0.16 1.32 0.69
N ALA A 249 -0.29 0.27 0.02
CA ALA A 249 -1.36 0.31 -0.97
C ALA A 249 -2.43 -0.75 -0.72
N ASN A 250 -3.52 -0.62 -1.47
CA ASN A 250 -4.73 -1.42 -1.34
C ASN A 250 -5.33 -1.34 0.07
N ILE A 251 -5.18 -0.18 0.71
CA ILE A 251 -5.79 0.09 2.01
C ILE A 251 -7.28 0.28 1.80
N MET A 252 -8.09 -0.44 2.56
CA MET A 252 -9.52 -0.23 2.52
C MET A 252 -9.90 1.12 3.13
N ALA A 253 -10.91 1.78 2.56
CA ALA A 253 -11.32 3.10 3.02
C ALA A 253 -11.63 3.14 4.53
N TRP A 254 -12.17 2.06 5.09
CA TRP A 254 -12.47 1.95 6.52
C TRP A 254 -11.24 1.72 7.40
N ASP A 255 -10.12 1.24 6.84
CA ASP A 255 -8.87 0.97 7.58
C ASP A 255 -7.93 2.18 7.67
N VAL A 256 -8.23 3.27 6.95
CA VAL A 256 -7.35 4.44 6.85
C VAL A 256 -6.98 5.02 8.21
N LYS A 257 -7.98 5.17 9.11
CA LYS A 257 -7.76 5.71 10.45
C LYS A 257 -6.89 4.78 11.30
N ASP A 258 -7.16 3.49 11.20
CA ASP A 258 -6.48 2.48 11.99
C ASP A 258 -5.03 2.36 11.55
N LEU A 259 -4.78 2.40 10.24
CA LEU A 259 -3.43 2.48 9.69
C LEU A 259 -2.67 3.70 10.23
N GLU A 260 -3.30 4.89 10.24
CA GLU A 260 -2.63 6.09 10.72
C GLU A 260 -2.35 6.02 12.22
N TRP A 261 -3.25 5.43 13.01
CA TRP A 261 -3.01 5.17 14.42
C TRP A 261 -1.82 4.23 14.63
N ILE A 262 -1.71 3.17 13.82
CA ILE A 262 -0.55 2.25 13.88
C ILE A 262 0.74 2.98 13.50
N ARG A 263 0.71 3.88 12.49
CA ARG A 263 1.86 4.70 12.11
C ARG A 263 2.35 5.61 13.23
N HIS A 264 1.42 6.10 14.06
CA HIS A 264 1.74 6.88 15.26
C HIS A 264 2.06 6.03 16.48
N GLY A 265 2.09 4.72 16.35
CA GLY A 265 2.31 3.82 17.46
C GLY A 265 1.11 3.70 18.39
N ILE A 266 -0.10 4.04 17.95
CA ILE A 266 -1.35 3.94 18.69
C ILE A 266 -2.14 2.79 18.07
N ILE A 267 -2.15 1.64 18.72
CA ILE A 267 -2.94 0.47 18.33
C ILE A 267 -3.99 0.16 19.39
N TYR A 268 -4.95 -0.69 19.05
CA TYR A 268 -6.12 -0.98 19.90
C TYR A 268 -5.82 -1.56 21.25
N GLU A 269 -4.69 -2.22 21.39
CA GLU A 269 -4.41 -3.00 22.57
C GLU A 269 -3.80 -2.14 23.66
N MET A 270 -4.23 -2.37 24.87
CA MET A 270 -3.86 -1.60 26.05
C MET A 270 -2.36 -1.60 26.36
N ASP A 271 -1.62 -2.59 25.88
CA ASP A 271 -0.18 -2.71 26.10
C ASP A 271 0.64 -2.04 24.97
N HIS A 272 0.26 -0.88 24.62
CA HIS A 272 0.63 -0.13 23.47
C HIS A 272 2.03 0.48 23.62
N PRO A 273 2.92 0.38 22.62
CA PRO A 273 4.27 0.93 22.69
C PRO A 273 4.31 2.43 22.99
N TYR A 274 3.35 3.22 22.49
CA TYR A 274 3.27 4.63 22.78
C TYR A 274 3.05 4.91 24.28
N TYR A 275 2.18 4.19 24.94
CA TYR A 275 1.97 4.34 26.38
C TYR A 275 3.18 3.95 27.20
N ARG A 276 3.90 2.89 26.80
CA ARG A 276 5.17 2.53 27.43
C ARG A 276 6.18 3.63 27.27
N TRP A 277 6.36 4.16 26.08
CA TRP A 277 7.23 5.30 25.81
C TRP A 277 6.79 6.55 26.57
N SER A 278 5.50 6.85 26.70
CA SER A 278 5.00 7.99 27.44
C SER A 278 5.37 7.93 28.93
N LYS A 279 5.52 6.73 29.48
CA LYS A 279 5.95 6.49 30.87
C LYS A 279 7.46 6.49 31.01
N ASP A 280 8.17 5.97 30.02
CA ASP A 280 9.63 5.87 30.02
C ASP A 280 10.21 6.55 28.76
N LYS A 281 10.58 7.81 28.93
CA LYS A 281 11.15 8.64 27.85
C LYS A 281 12.51 8.17 27.37
N SER A 282 13.20 7.28 28.11
CA SER A 282 14.46 6.69 27.70
C SER A 282 14.31 5.77 26.49
N LEU A 283 13.11 5.25 26.24
CA LEU A 283 12.79 4.42 25.09
C LEU A 283 12.80 5.20 23.76
N GLY A 284 12.90 6.51 23.81
CA GLY A 284 12.96 7.38 22.62
C GLY A 284 11.59 7.80 22.10
N PRO A 285 11.56 8.71 21.11
CA PRO A 285 10.34 9.35 20.65
C PRO A 285 9.43 8.44 19.82
N CYS A 286 9.94 7.32 19.31
CA CYS A 286 9.26 6.48 18.35
C CYS A 286 9.35 5.02 18.76
N TRP A 287 8.22 4.40 19.03
CA TRP A 287 8.14 3.02 19.51
C TRP A 287 8.77 1.99 18.57
N TRP A 288 8.76 2.22 17.25
CA TRP A 288 9.41 1.30 16.27
C TRP A 288 10.94 1.30 16.34
N LYS A 289 11.54 2.29 17.01
CA LYS A 289 12.98 2.30 17.31
C LYS A 289 13.32 1.53 18.59
N ILE A 290 12.32 1.19 19.37
CA ILE A 290 12.50 0.33 20.52
C ILE A 290 12.74 -1.05 19.93
N GLU A 291 13.96 -1.58 20.10
CA GLU A 291 14.15 -3.01 19.90
C GLU A 291 13.11 -3.71 20.77
N ALA A 292 12.08 -4.23 20.13
CA ALA A 292 11.17 -5.07 20.83
C ALA A 292 12.02 -6.21 21.38
N PRO A 293 12.10 -6.39 22.69
CA PRO A 293 12.62 -7.63 23.24
C PRO A 293 11.93 -8.72 22.44
N ASP A 294 12.69 -9.72 21.97
CA ASP A 294 12.13 -10.81 21.15
C ASP A 294 10.68 -11.03 21.55
N TYR A 295 9.78 -10.50 20.73
CA TYR A 295 8.36 -10.60 21.02
C TYR A 295 8.12 -12.08 20.98
N ASP A 296 8.03 -12.64 22.16
CA ASP A 296 7.82 -14.05 22.32
C ASP A 296 6.50 -14.36 21.63
N ILE A 297 6.63 -14.90 20.40
CA ILE A 297 5.48 -15.31 19.59
C ILE A 297 4.57 -16.23 20.40
N ASP A 298 5.13 -16.92 21.39
CA ASP A 298 4.38 -17.74 22.33
C ASP A 298 3.50 -16.91 23.28
N LEU A 299 3.87 -15.65 23.58
CA LEU A 299 2.97 -14.76 24.33
C LEU A 299 1.76 -14.33 23.49
N GLN A 300 1.93 -14.02 22.21
CA GLN A 300 0.80 -13.69 21.34
C GLN A 300 -0.12 -14.91 21.10
N ARG A 301 0.45 -16.09 20.91
CA ARG A 301 -0.33 -17.34 20.86
C ARG A 301 -1.11 -17.61 22.15
N ASN A 302 -0.52 -17.32 23.29
CA ASN A 302 -1.18 -17.52 24.59
C ASN A 302 -2.29 -16.52 24.85
N TYR A 303 -2.24 -15.30 24.29
CA TYR A 303 -3.34 -14.33 24.37
C TYR A 303 -4.48 -14.72 23.42
N ALA A 304 -4.17 -15.07 22.17
CA ALA A 304 -5.19 -15.48 21.20
C ALA A 304 -5.91 -16.78 21.59
N LEU A 305 -5.29 -17.65 22.39
CA LEU A 305 -5.89 -18.91 22.86
C LEU A 305 -6.68 -18.75 24.16
N LYS A 306 -6.50 -17.65 24.93
CA LYS A 306 -7.26 -17.41 26.15
C LYS A 306 -8.65 -16.82 25.92
N ASP A 307 -8.85 -16.14 24.79
CA ASP A 307 -10.14 -15.51 24.44
C ASP A 307 -11.04 -16.44 23.59
N SER A 308 -10.63 -17.67 23.34
CA SER A 308 -11.40 -18.67 22.58
C SER A 308 -12.07 -19.75 23.43
N PHE A 309 -12.24 -19.52 24.73
CA PHE A 309 -13.00 -20.44 25.64
C PHE A 309 -14.08 -19.71 26.41
#